data_05d3ff0812644c25a82b8f017e2e1e5f
#
_entry.id   05d3ff0812644c25a82b8f017e2e1e5f
#
_cell.length_a   1.000
_cell.length_b   1.000
_cell.length_c   1.000
_cell.angle_alpha   90.00
_cell.angle_beta   90.00
_cell.angle_gamma   90.00
#
_symmetry.space_group_name_H-M   'P 1'
#
loop_
_entity.id
_entity.type
_entity.pdbx_description
1 polymer ?
#
loop_
_entity_poly.entity_id
_entity_poly.type
_entity_poly.pdbx_seq_one_letter_code
_entity_poly.pdbx_strand_id
1 'polypeptide(L)'
;MDFSVIAGQKEVTGSLKRALSEDRVGHAYIFSGPEGIGKKTIARIFAGLLLCADPSGGAACGVCKACRLAENGSNPDLVRIGTEEASIGVDIIRSIQSDIMLRPMYSKRKIYIVEDAVKMTEQAQNCLLKIFEEPPEYAVIILLATNYEKLLETVRSRAQHLQFRKNTREQVCQVLNQRADTGKRGLIGLAADYADGNIGMALKLVESGDFSQLRDRVFEMLPDAAAGGTKAILEFTSFLDESRDSIDILLDIMLLYYRDLLVMKETGNEKMLINSDKKDIILDNARNYRSSRIIASIDAIGEVRMALRRNAGYQLAVDNLLINLREDQ
;
A
#
# COMPACT_ATOMS: atom_id res chain seq x y z
N MET A 1 6.98 20.33 -6.37
CA MET A 1 6.24 19.05 -6.44
C MET A 1 5.34 19.07 -7.66
N ASP A 2 5.39 18.01 -8.48
CA ASP A 2 4.53 17.87 -9.66
C ASP A 2 4.17 16.41 -9.90
N PHE A 3 3.28 16.14 -10.89
CA PHE A 3 2.88 14.79 -11.24
C PHE A 3 3.90 14.03 -12.13
N SER A 4 5.03 14.61 -12.51
CA SER A 4 6.03 13.95 -13.36
C SER A 4 6.77 12.82 -12.62
N VAL A 5 6.84 12.92 -11.30
CA VAL A 5 7.44 11.87 -10.44
C VAL A 5 6.56 10.64 -10.24
N ILE A 6 5.31 10.69 -10.75
CA ILE A 6 4.35 9.59 -10.61
C ILE A 6 4.46 8.65 -11.80
N ALA A 7 4.87 7.43 -11.54
CA ALA A 7 4.77 6.36 -12.53
C ALA A 7 3.33 5.78 -12.52
N GLY A 8 2.81 5.50 -13.69
CA GLY A 8 1.45 5.00 -13.82
C GLY A 8 0.36 6.04 -13.50
N GLN A 9 -0.83 5.56 -13.15
CA GLN A 9 -1.99 6.39 -12.73
C GLN A 9 -2.35 7.53 -13.70
N LYS A 10 -2.15 7.30 -15.02
CA LYS A 10 -2.34 8.34 -16.06
C LYS A 10 -3.75 8.91 -16.07
N GLU A 11 -4.78 8.09 -15.85
CA GLU A 11 -6.19 8.52 -15.81
C GLU A 11 -6.44 9.47 -14.63
N VAL A 12 -5.92 9.11 -13.44
CA VAL A 12 -6.06 9.91 -12.22
C VAL A 12 -5.31 11.23 -12.36
N THR A 13 -4.02 11.17 -12.72
CA THR A 13 -3.21 12.39 -12.86
C THR A 13 -3.71 13.29 -13.99
N GLY A 14 -4.21 12.71 -15.08
CA GLY A 14 -4.82 13.44 -16.19
C GLY A 14 -6.12 14.16 -15.79
N SER A 15 -6.97 13.51 -14.98
CA SER A 15 -8.19 14.11 -14.45
C SER A 15 -7.87 15.28 -13.51
N LEU A 16 -6.91 15.10 -12.59
CA LEU A 16 -6.50 16.16 -11.66
C LEU A 16 -5.84 17.35 -12.36
N LYS A 17 -5.00 17.08 -13.38
CA LYS A 17 -4.39 18.13 -14.20
C LYS A 17 -5.44 18.95 -14.95
N ARG A 18 -6.45 18.30 -15.52
CA ARG A 18 -7.57 19.00 -16.18
C ARG A 18 -8.35 19.87 -15.19
N ALA A 19 -8.69 19.32 -14.02
CA ALA A 19 -9.40 20.10 -12.98
C ALA A 19 -8.62 21.36 -12.58
N LEU A 20 -7.29 21.27 -12.49
CA LEU A 20 -6.42 22.43 -12.21
C LEU A 20 -6.36 23.44 -13.37
N SER A 21 -6.20 22.97 -14.62
CA SER A 21 -6.06 23.84 -15.78
C SER A 21 -7.35 24.56 -16.16
N GLU A 22 -8.50 23.96 -15.89
CA GLU A 22 -9.83 24.53 -16.16
C GLU A 22 -10.41 25.30 -14.96
N ASP A 23 -9.67 25.36 -13.82
CA ASP A 23 -10.14 25.87 -12.52
C ASP A 23 -11.49 25.27 -12.07
N ARG A 24 -11.68 23.98 -12.41
CA ARG A 24 -12.88 23.18 -12.07
C ARG A 24 -12.57 22.12 -11.03
N VAL A 25 -12.01 22.59 -9.93
CA VAL A 25 -11.66 21.70 -8.81
C VAL A 25 -12.91 21.39 -7.99
N GLY A 26 -13.25 20.11 -7.87
CA GLY A 26 -14.36 19.65 -7.03
C GLY A 26 -14.08 19.89 -5.54
N HIS A 27 -15.14 20.00 -4.75
CA HIS A 27 -15.03 20.16 -3.30
C HIS A 27 -14.71 18.84 -2.57
N ALA A 28 -14.98 17.69 -3.17
CA ALA A 28 -14.77 16.37 -2.55
C ALA A 28 -14.24 15.35 -3.55
N TYR A 29 -13.22 14.58 -3.13
CA TYR A 29 -12.61 13.50 -3.90
C TYR A 29 -12.52 12.23 -3.06
N ILE A 30 -12.72 11.06 -3.69
CA ILE A 30 -12.40 9.76 -3.12
C ILE A 30 -11.32 9.11 -3.97
N PHE A 31 -10.13 8.94 -3.41
CA PHE A 31 -9.03 8.20 -4.02
C PHE A 31 -9.07 6.76 -3.50
N SER A 32 -9.50 5.82 -4.34
CA SER A 32 -9.66 4.42 -3.95
C SER A 32 -8.63 3.52 -4.63
N GLY A 33 -8.23 2.46 -3.94
CA GLY A 33 -7.32 1.45 -4.47
C GLY A 33 -6.44 0.82 -3.39
N PRO A 34 -5.63 -0.21 -3.70
CA PRO A 34 -4.81 -0.91 -2.74
C PRO A 34 -3.91 0.00 -1.91
N GLU A 35 -3.51 -0.45 -0.73
CA GLU A 35 -2.50 0.24 0.07
C GLU A 35 -1.17 0.30 -0.70
N GLY A 36 -0.35 1.34 -0.48
CA GLY A 36 0.96 1.48 -1.13
C GLY A 36 0.95 1.84 -2.63
N ILE A 37 -0.22 1.98 -3.27
CA ILE A 37 -0.36 2.24 -4.71
C ILE A 37 -0.02 3.70 -5.13
N GLY A 38 0.23 4.59 -4.16
CA GLY A 38 0.57 5.99 -4.41
C GLY A 38 -0.54 7.01 -4.14
N LYS A 39 -1.69 6.62 -3.55
CA LYS A 39 -2.79 7.53 -3.21
C LYS A 39 -2.34 8.74 -2.38
N LYS A 40 -1.62 8.49 -1.28
CA LYS A 40 -1.09 9.55 -0.39
C LYS A 40 -0.16 10.51 -1.13
N THR A 41 0.70 9.99 -1.99
CA THR A 41 1.64 10.79 -2.77
C THR A 41 0.93 11.72 -3.73
N ILE A 42 -0.03 11.19 -4.50
CA ILE A 42 -0.83 12.00 -5.45
C ILE A 42 -1.69 13.02 -4.72
N ALA A 43 -2.31 12.65 -3.59
CA ALA A 43 -3.09 13.58 -2.76
C ALA A 43 -2.22 14.76 -2.26
N ARG A 44 -0.99 14.48 -1.81
CA ARG A 44 -0.04 15.53 -1.37
C ARG A 44 0.40 16.44 -2.53
N ILE A 45 0.69 15.88 -3.70
CA ILE A 45 1.05 16.66 -4.88
C ILE A 45 -0.12 17.55 -5.28
N PHE A 46 -1.33 17.00 -5.36
CA PHE A 46 -2.54 17.74 -5.71
C PHE A 46 -2.83 18.86 -4.70
N ALA A 47 -2.76 18.57 -3.42
CA ALA A 47 -2.89 19.56 -2.35
C ALA A 47 -1.84 20.68 -2.48
N GLY A 48 -0.57 20.33 -2.72
CA GLY A 48 0.52 21.29 -2.91
C GLY A 48 0.28 22.23 -4.10
N LEU A 49 -0.29 21.72 -5.19
CA LEU A 49 -0.68 22.53 -6.36
C LEU A 49 -1.83 23.48 -6.05
N LEU A 50 -2.85 23.03 -5.31
CA LEU A 50 -4.00 23.81 -4.90
C LEU A 50 -3.66 24.94 -3.91
N LEU A 51 -2.68 24.69 -3.05
CA LEU A 51 -2.21 25.65 -2.05
C LEU A 51 -1.22 26.68 -2.60
N CYS A 52 -0.56 26.36 -3.73
CA CYS A 52 0.46 27.21 -4.31
C CYS A 52 -0.11 28.54 -4.78
N ALA A 53 0.57 29.66 -4.46
CA ALA A 53 0.15 30.98 -4.88
C ALA A 53 0.28 31.17 -6.41
N ASP A 54 1.29 30.54 -7.02
CA ASP A 54 1.60 30.65 -8.45
C ASP A 54 2.05 29.28 -9.00
N PRO A 55 1.10 28.35 -9.24
CA PRO A 55 1.41 27.08 -9.86
C PRO A 55 1.67 27.28 -11.34
N SER A 56 2.88 26.96 -11.82
CA SER A 56 3.26 27.08 -13.22
C SER A 56 3.58 25.72 -13.84
N GLY A 57 3.17 25.46 -15.09
CA GLY A 57 3.48 24.24 -15.81
C GLY A 57 3.00 22.96 -15.16
N GLY A 58 2.00 23.01 -14.27
CA GLY A 58 1.51 21.85 -13.53
C GLY A 58 2.38 21.46 -12.32
N ALA A 59 3.28 22.37 -11.89
CA ALA A 59 4.13 22.20 -10.71
C ALA A 59 3.87 23.31 -9.69
N ALA A 60 3.96 22.99 -8.40
CA ALA A 60 3.97 23.99 -7.34
C ALA A 60 5.32 24.72 -7.34
N CYS A 61 5.30 26.06 -7.15
CA CYS A 61 6.50 26.90 -7.28
C CYS A 61 7.62 26.56 -6.27
N GLY A 62 7.32 25.91 -5.14
CA GLY A 62 8.27 25.53 -4.09
C GLY A 62 8.78 26.67 -3.21
N VAL A 63 8.61 27.92 -3.63
CA VAL A 63 9.21 29.11 -2.97
C VAL A 63 8.23 29.99 -2.22
N CYS A 64 6.96 29.97 -2.54
CA CYS A 64 5.94 30.76 -1.82
C CYS A 64 5.76 30.23 -0.38
N LYS A 65 5.18 31.09 0.47
CA LYS A 65 4.97 30.75 1.89
C LYS A 65 4.16 29.47 2.07
N ALA A 66 3.09 29.30 1.28
CA ALA A 66 2.25 28.11 1.33
C ALA A 66 3.03 26.83 0.98
N CYS A 67 3.88 26.86 -0.06
CA CYS A 67 4.72 25.73 -0.46
C CYS A 67 5.73 25.34 0.63
N ARG A 68 6.44 26.33 1.19
CA ARG A 68 7.44 26.09 2.25
C ARG A 68 6.81 25.50 3.51
N LEU A 69 5.64 26.02 3.91
CA LEU A 69 4.90 25.50 5.05
C LEU A 69 4.35 24.09 4.78
N ALA A 70 3.88 23.81 3.55
CA ALA A 70 3.39 22.50 3.17
C ALA A 70 4.51 21.43 3.16
N GLU A 71 5.71 21.80 2.71
CA GLU A 71 6.90 20.95 2.70
C GLU A 71 7.32 20.58 4.13
N ASN A 72 7.31 21.54 5.04
CA ASN A 72 7.63 21.34 6.45
C ASN A 72 6.47 20.72 7.27
N GLY A 73 5.33 20.42 6.64
CA GLY A 73 4.17 19.82 7.31
C GLY A 73 3.43 20.76 8.28
N SER A 74 3.70 22.08 8.24
CA SER A 74 3.18 23.10 9.16
C SER A 74 2.20 24.08 8.51
N ASN A 75 1.70 23.79 7.30
CA ASN A 75 0.73 24.65 6.64
C ASN A 75 -0.66 24.49 7.27
N PRO A 76 -1.24 25.55 7.88
CA PRO A 76 -2.56 25.48 8.51
C PRO A 76 -3.70 25.26 7.50
N ASP A 77 -3.47 25.58 6.21
CA ASP A 77 -4.44 25.37 5.14
C ASP A 77 -4.39 23.92 4.58
N LEU A 78 -3.50 23.05 5.13
CA LEU A 78 -3.40 21.62 4.82
C LEU A 78 -3.57 20.78 6.07
N VAL A 79 -4.77 20.29 6.29
CA VAL A 79 -5.09 19.43 7.43
C VAL A 79 -5.04 17.96 6.98
N ARG A 80 -4.22 17.16 7.64
CA ARG A 80 -4.14 15.71 7.42
C ARG A 80 -4.71 14.98 8.61
N ILE A 81 -5.68 14.15 8.36
CA ILE A 81 -6.34 13.32 9.36
C ILE A 81 -5.94 11.88 9.08
N GLY A 82 -5.20 11.32 9.99
CA GLY A 82 -4.86 9.90 10.06
C GLY A 82 -4.97 9.45 11.49
N THR A 83 -5.15 8.16 11.69
CA THR A 83 -5.17 7.58 13.02
C THR A 83 -4.43 6.26 13.04
N GLU A 84 -3.65 6.02 14.09
CA GLU A 84 -3.12 4.71 14.43
C GLU A 84 -4.19 3.84 15.08
N GLU A 85 -5.28 4.44 15.56
CA GLU A 85 -6.40 3.75 16.15
C GLU A 85 -7.18 2.92 15.11
N ALA A 86 -8.02 2.03 15.61
CA ALA A 86 -8.86 1.16 14.78
C ALA A 86 -9.94 1.93 14.00
N SER A 87 -10.35 3.12 14.48
CA SER A 87 -11.44 3.90 13.86
C SER A 87 -11.23 5.41 13.94
N ILE A 88 -11.82 6.13 12.98
CA ILE A 88 -11.95 7.59 12.98
C ILE A 88 -13.34 7.93 13.49
N GLY A 89 -13.37 8.48 14.71
CA GLY A 89 -14.62 8.85 15.39
C GLY A 89 -15.26 10.13 14.86
N VAL A 90 -16.51 10.37 15.26
CA VAL A 90 -17.30 11.55 14.87
C VAL A 90 -16.69 12.87 15.35
N ASP A 91 -16.00 12.88 16.48
CA ASP A 91 -15.44 14.10 17.07
C ASP A 91 -14.29 14.68 16.22
N ILE A 92 -13.50 13.82 15.59
CA ILE A 92 -12.49 14.23 14.62
C ILE A 92 -13.16 14.95 13.43
N ILE A 93 -14.25 14.41 12.90
CA ILE A 93 -14.96 15.02 11.79
C ILE A 93 -15.68 16.33 12.21
N ARG A 94 -16.19 16.41 13.44
CA ARG A 94 -16.74 17.66 13.99
C ARG A 94 -15.70 18.75 14.12
N SER A 95 -14.46 18.40 14.48
CA SER A 95 -13.37 19.37 14.50
C SER A 95 -13.09 19.93 13.10
N ILE A 96 -13.16 19.09 12.06
CA ILE A 96 -13.08 19.54 10.67
C ILE A 96 -14.24 20.48 10.32
N GLN A 97 -15.48 20.15 10.73
CA GLN A 97 -16.64 21.01 10.46
C GLN A 97 -16.48 22.41 11.04
N SER A 98 -15.88 22.51 12.22
CA SER A 98 -15.61 23.81 12.87
C SER A 98 -14.49 24.55 12.16
N ASP A 99 -13.40 23.87 11.83
CA ASP A 99 -12.21 24.45 11.20
C ASP A 99 -12.45 24.86 9.75
N ILE A 100 -13.28 24.11 8.99
CA ILE A 100 -13.55 24.38 7.58
C ILE A 100 -14.30 25.70 7.36
N MET A 101 -15.00 26.20 8.37
CA MET A 101 -15.69 27.50 8.31
C MET A 101 -14.72 28.68 8.40
N LEU A 102 -13.49 28.44 8.83
CA LEU A 102 -12.43 29.44 8.87
C LEU A 102 -11.77 29.55 7.50
N ARG A 103 -11.67 30.76 6.96
CA ARG A 103 -11.01 31.00 5.68
C ARG A 103 -9.53 30.59 5.71
N PRO A 104 -8.96 30.19 4.54
CA PRO A 104 -7.54 29.89 4.44
C PRO A 104 -6.67 31.08 4.86
N MET A 105 -5.52 30.80 5.46
CA MET A 105 -4.63 31.83 5.99
C MET A 105 -3.56 32.28 4.97
N TYR A 106 -3.02 31.35 4.20
CA TYR A 106 -1.89 31.61 3.28
C TYR A 106 -2.18 31.21 1.84
N SER A 107 -3.28 30.52 1.59
CA SER A 107 -3.60 29.92 0.31
C SER A 107 -4.99 30.36 -0.16
N LYS A 108 -5.31 30.13 -1.44
CA LYS A 108 -6.67 30.35 -1.96
C LYS A 108 -7.66 29.27 -1.52
N ARG A 109 -7.15 28.10 -1.14
CA ARG A 109 -7.94 26.91 -0.78
C ARG A 109 -7.48 26.34 0.55
N LYS A 110 -8.37 25.60 1.20
CA LYS A 110 -8.10 24.82 2.42
C LYS A 110 -8.36 23.37 2.15
N ILE A 111 -7.36 22.52 2.40
CA ILE A 111 -7.36 21.13 1.98
C ILE A 111 -7.39 20.20 3.18
N TYR A 112 -8.26 19.21 3.14
CA TYR A 112 -8.38 18.16 4.14
C TYR A 112 -8.11 16.84 3.46
N ILE A 113 -7.12 16.07 3.97
CA ILE A 113 -6.81 14.72 3.52
C ILE A 113 -7.16 13.77 4.65
N VAL A 114 -8.19 12.96 4.46
CA VAL A 114 -8.55 11.90 5.41
C VAL A 114 -7.87 10.61 4.94
N GLU A 115 -6.82 10.22 5.67
CA GLU A 115 -6.12 8.96 5.42
C GLU A 115 -6.94 7.81 6.01
N ASP A 116 -6.96 6.66 5.31
CA ASP A 116 -7.74 5.48 5.71
C ASP A 116 -9.22 5.77 5.99
N ALA A 117 -9.88 6.49 5.07
CA ALA A 117 -11.28 6.91 5.21
C ALA A 117 -12.24 5.74 5.48
N VAL A 118 -11.86 4.50 5.15
CA VAL A 118 -12.61 3.27 5.49
C VAL A 118 -12.67 2.99 6.99
N LYS A 119 -11.80 3.63 7.79
CA LYS A 119 -11.82 3.56 9.26
C LYS A 119 -12.84 4.53 9.88
N MET A 120 -13.44 5.42 9.11
CA MET A 120 -14.49 6.31 9.64
C MET A 120 -15.69 5.50 10.08
N THR A 121 -16.15 5.76 11.30
CA THR A 121 -17.44 5.21 11.77
C THR A 121 -18.58 5.72 10.88
N GLU A 122 -19.71 5.01 10.85
CA GLU A 122 -20.90 5.45 10.10
C GLU A 122 -21.35 6.85 10.53
N GLN A 123 -21.29 7.13 11.84
CA GLN A 123 -21.61 8.44 12.38
C GLN A 123 -20.65 9.54 11.88
N ALA A 124 -19.34 9.24 11.77
CA ALA A 124 -18.34 10.14 11.22
C ALA A 124 -18.61 10.41 9.74
N GLN A 125 -18.92 9.38 8.94
CA GLN A 125 -19.26 9.53 7.54
C GLN A 125 -20.54 10.37 7.35
N ASN A 126 -21.58 10.15 8.14
CA ASN A 126 -22.83 10.95 8.11
C ASN A 126 -22.57 12.40 8.53
N CYS A 127 -21.65 12.64 9.43
CA CYS A 127 -21.23 13.99 9.82
C CYS A 127 -20.59 14.76 8.64
N LEU A 128 -19.81 14.09 7.78
CA LEU A 128 -19.22 14.68 6.58
C LEU A 128 -20.24 15.16 5.56
N LEU A 129 -21.44 14.54 5.50
CA LEU A 129 -22.46 14.89 4.50
C LEU A 129 -22.86 16.36 4.58
N LYS A 130 -22.91 16.95 5.77
CA LYS A 130 -23.23 18.38 5.94
C LYS A 130 -22.23 19.27 5.19
N ILE A 131 -20.95 18.91 5.20
CA ILE A 131 -19.91 19.66 4.49
C ILE A 131 -20.04 19.44 2.97
N PHE A 132 -20.41 18.23 2.55
CA PHE A 132 -20.54 17.91 1.12
C PHE A 132 -21.78 18.53 0.48
N GLU A 133 -22.82 18.81 1.25
CA GLU A 133 -24.05 19.48 0.79
C GLU A 133 -23.88 21.00 0.65
N GLU A 134 -23.16 21.61 1.59
CA GLU A 134 -22.91 23.05 1.60
C GLU A 134 -21.41 23.35 1.77
N PRO A 135 -20.56 22.97 0.79
CA PRO A 135 -19.12 23.16 0.93
C PRO A 135 -18.75 24.63 0.78
N PRO A 136 -17.89 25.19 1.65
CA PRO A 136 -17.27 26.49 1.37
C PRO A 136 -16.47 26.42 0.05
N GLU A 137 -16.56 27.46 -0.78
CA GLU A 137 -15.92 27.50 -2.12
C GLU A 137 -14.41 27.22 -2.12
N TYR A 138 -13.77 27.56 -1.00
CA TYR A 138 -12.32 27.36 -0.83
C TYR A 138 -11.96 25.98 -0.30
N ALA A 139 -12.90 25.17 0.12
CA ALA A 139 -12.61 23.88 0.78
C ALA A 139 -12.51 22.74 -0.21
N VAL A 140 -11.52 21.86 -0.01
CA VAL A 140 -11.38 20.62 -0.77
C VAL A 140 -11.09 19.47 0.21
N ILE A 141 -11.90 18.42 0.13
CA ILE A 141 -11.76 17.22 0.97
C ILE A 141 -11.33 16.05 0.10
N ILE A 142 -10.27 15.35 0.49
CA ILE A 142 -9.74 14.17 -0.20
C ILE A 142 -9.80 12.98 0.75
N LEU A 143 -10.64 12.01 0.44
CA LEU A 143 -10.77 10.75 1.18
C LEU A 143 -9.90 9.68 0.53
N LEU A 144 -8.96 9.10 1.28
CA LEU A 144 -8.12 7.98 0.81
C LEU A 144 -8.74 6.69 1.32
N ALA A 145 -9.19 5.82 0.42
CA ALA A 145 -9.85 4.57 0.76
C ALA A 145 -9.11 3.38 0.14
N THR A 146 -8.97 2.30 0.88
CA THR A 146 -8.49 1.01 0.34
C THR A 146 -9.61 0.27 -0.39
N ASN A 147 -10.85 0.45 0.05
CA ASN A 147 -12.04 -0.12 -0.54
C ASN A 147 -13.13 0.94 -0.64
N TYR A 148 -13.57 1.24 -1.89
CA TYR A 148 -14.60 2.23 -2.17
C TYR A 148 -15.97 1.84 -1.60
N GLU A 149 -16.31 0.55 -1.66
CA GLU A 149 -17.60 0.04 -1.24
C GLU A 149 -17.84 0.07 0.29
N LYS A 150 -16.77 0.24 1.07
CA LYS A 150 -16.87 0.42 2.54
C LYS A 150 -17.32 1.83 2.94
N LEU A 151 -17.31 2.79 2.01
CA LEU A 151 -17.86 4.11 2.26
C LEU A 151 -19.36 4.11 1.99
N LEU A 152 -20.12 4.89 2.79
CA LEU A 152 -21.56 5.03 2.61
C LEU A 152 -21.90 5.54 1.21
N GLU A 153 -22.96 5.05 0.63
CA GLU A 153 -23.44 5.45 -0.69
C GLU A 153 -23.70 6.97 -0.77
N THR A 154 -24.22 7.54 0.32
CA THR A 154 -24.46 8.99 0.47
C THR A 154 -23.19 9.83 0.37
N VAL A 155 -22.05 9.32 0.87
CA VAL A 155 -20.72 9.94 0.74
C VAL A 155 -20.20 9.75 -0.69
N ARG A 156 -20.34 8.53 -1.22
CA ARG A 156 -19.86 8.19 -2.58
C ARG A 156 -20.55 9.01 -3.67
N SER A 157 -21.84 9.28 -3.53
CA SER A 157 -22.63 10.03 -4.52
C SER A 157 -22.29 11.54 -4.60
N ARG A 158 -21.60 12.08 -3.58
CA ARG A 158 -21.28 13.52 -3.48
C ARG A 158 -19.79 13.84 -3.71
N ALA A 159 -18.97 12.83 -3.94
CA ALA A 159 -17.53 13.01 -4.15
C ALA A 159 -17.09 12.47 -5.51
N GLN A 160 -16.14 13.13 -6.15
CA GLN A 160 -15.53 12.64 -7.38
C GLN A 160 -14.67 11.42 -7.09
N HIS A 161 -15.00 10.27 -7.67
CA HIS A 161 -14.27 9.03 -7.51
C HIS A 161 -13.09 8.94 -8.48
N LEU A 162 -11.90 8.70 -7.96
CA LEU A 162 -10.69 8.43 -8.72
C LEU A 162 -10.12 7.08 -8.28
N GLN A 163 -10.20 6.10 -9.17
CA GLN A 163 -9.76 4.74 -8.91
C GLN A 163 -8.29 4.56 -9.30
N PHE A 164 -7.49 4.13 -8.32
CA PHE A 164 -6.08 3.78 -8.50
C PHE A 164 -5.95 2.30 -8.83
N ARG A 165 -5.16 1.99 -9.86
CA ARG A 165 -4.92 0.63 -10.33
C ARG A 165 -3.49 0.21 -10.01
N LYS A 166 -3.22 -1.09 -9.97
CA LYS A 166 -1.86 -1.62 -9.84
C LYS A 166 -0.99 -1.10 -10.98
N ASN A 167 0.25 -0.79 -10.69
CA ASN A 167 1.22 -0.37 -11.69
C ASN A 167 1.76 -1.60 -12.45
N THR A 168 2.27 -1.40 -13.66
CA THR A 168 2.99 -2.46 -14.35
C THR A 168 4.35 -2.69 -13.70
N ARG A 169 4.96 -3.85 -13.94
CA ARG A 169 6.31 -4.17 -13.50
C ARG A 169 7.32 -3.09 -13.92
N GLU A 170 7.22 -2.64 -15.17
CA GLU A 170 8.11 -1.60 -15.72
C GLU A 170 7.96 -0.27 -14.98
N GLN A 171 6.73 0.12 -14.63
CA GLN A 171 6.46 1.33 -13.86
C GLN A 171 7.02 1.25 -12.46
N VAL A 172 6.91 0.09 -11.80
CA VAL A 172 7.53 -0.15 -10.49
C VAL A 172 9.05 -0.06 -10.60
N CYS A 173 9.66 -0.76 -11.56
CA CYS A 173 11.10 -0.69 -11.82
C CYS A 173 11.57 0.74 -12.10
N GLN A 174 10.80 1.53 -12.85
CA GLN A 174 11.12 2.93 -13.14
C GLN A 174 11.22 3.76 -11.85
N VAL A 175 10.25 3.61 -10.92
CA VAL A 175 10.27 4.34 -9.65
C VAL A 175 11.42 3.88 -8.76
N LEU A 176 11.67 2.57 -8.69
CA LEU A 176 12.77 2.02 -7.90
C LEU A 176 14.12 2.51 -8.41
N ASN A 177 14.34 2.53 -9.74
CA ASN A 177 15.59 3.03 -10.35
C ASN A 177 15.85 4.52 -10.06
N GLN A 178 14.80 5.32 -9.87
CA GLN A 178 14.91 6.73 -9.52
C GLN A 178 15.23 6.97 -8.04
N ARG A 179 14.90 6.03 -7.16
CA ARG A 179 14.98 6.20 -5.70
C ARG A 179 15.99 5.30 -5.02
N ALA A 180 16.32 4.15 -5.61
CA ALA A 180 17.23 3.20 -5.01
C ALA A 180 18.69 3.64 -5.16
N ASP A 181 19.46 3.45 -4.09
CA ASP A 181 20.90 3.60 -4.13
C ASP A 181 21.53 2.62 -5.13
N THR A 182 22.65 3.01 -5.71
CA THR A 182 23.37 2.24 -6.74
C THR A 182 23.71 0.81 -6.33
N GLY A 183 23.95 0.58 -5.03
CA GLY A 183 24.26 -0.75 -4.48
C GLY A 183 23.07 -1.74 -4.44
N LYS A 184 21.84 -1.24 -4.56
CA LYS A 184 20.61 -2.05 -4.45
C LYS A 184 19.95 -2.38 -5.81
N ARG A 185 20.58 -2.00 -6.92
CA ARG A 185 20.02 -2.17 -8.27
C ARG A 185 19.74 -3.63 -8.64
N GLY A 186 20.52 -4.58 -8.14
CA GLY A 186 20.30 -6.01 -8.37
C GLY A 186 18.97 -6.55 -7.82
N LEU A 187 18.39 -5.88 -6.81
CA LEU A 187 17.14 -6.30 -6.17
C LEU A 187 15.88 -5.71 -6.83
N ILE A 188 16.04 -4.71 -7.72
CA ILE A 188 14.90 -3.94 -8.27
C ILE A 188 13.93 -4.84 -9.03
N GLY A 189 14.43 -5.71 -9.90
CA GLY A 189 13.60 -6.63 -10.66
C GLY A 189 12.79 -7.55 -9.76
N LEU A 190 13.46 -8.17 -8.78
CA LEU A 190 12.86 -9.06 -7.82
C LEU A 190 11.82 -8.33 -6.93
N ALA A 191 12.18 -7.16 -6.38
CA ALA A 191 11.25 -6.37 -5.58
C ALA A 191 10.01 -5.92 -6.37
N ALA A 192 10.17 -5.61 -7.66
CA ALA A 192 9.05 -5.28 -8.53
C ALA A 192 8.11 -6.47 -8.77
N ASP A 193 8.67 -7.68 -8.93
CA ASP A 193 7.92 -8.92 -9.09
C ASP A 193 7.16 -9.29 -7.80
N TYR A 194 7.83 -9.17 -6.65
CA TYR A 194 7.21 -9.40 -5.33
C TYR A 194 6.11 -8.39 -4.99
N ALA A 195 6.27 -7.15 -5.40
CA ALA A 195 5.32 -6.09 -5.09
C ALA A 195 4.03 -6.13 -5.92
N ASP A 196 3.95 -6.90 -6.98
CA ASP A 196 2.76 -7.06 -7.84
C ASP A 196 2.08 -5.71 -8.18
N GLY A 197 2.89 -4.75 -8.62
CA GLY A 197 2.42 -3.42 -8.99
C GLY A 197 2.24 -2.44 -7.81
N ASN A 198 2.59 -2.83 -6.59
CA ASN A 198 2.53 -1.99 -5.39
C ASN A 198 3.87 -1.28 -5.15
N ILE A 199 3.96 0.00 -5.55
CA ILE A 199 5.20 0.78 -5.42
C ILE A 199 5.65 0.92 -3.97
N GLY A 200 4.72 1.12 -3.03
CA GLY A 200 5.06 1.26 -1.62
C GLY A 200 5.68 0.01 -1.02
N MET A 201 5.16 -1.18 -1.40
CA MET A 201 5.74 -2.45 -1.03
C MET A 201 7.12 -2.64 -1.67
N ALA A 202 7.26 -2.38 -2.98
CA ALA A 202 8.53 -2.49 -3.68
C ALA A 202 9.63 -1.62 -3.04
N LEU A 203 9.30 -0.39 -2.65
CA LEU A 203 10.22 0.51 -1.94
C LEU A 203 10.63 -0.09 -0.58
N LYS A 204 9.69 -0.58 0.22
CA LYS A 204 10.00 -1.24 1.51
C LYS A 204 10.96 -2.41 1.33
N LEU A 205 10.74 -3.27 0.33
CA LEU A 205 11.60 -4.42 0.05
C LEU A 205 13.04 -4.01 -0.31
N VAL A 206 13.21 -2.91 -1.06
CA VAL A 206 14.54 -2.42 -1.43
C VAL A 206 15.20 -1.65 -0.28
N GLU A 207 14.44 -0.89 0.50
CA GLU A 207 14.96 -0.04 1.58
C GLU A 207 15.36 -0.84 2.82
N SER A 208 14.62 -1.91 3.18
CA SER A 208 14.86 -2.71 4.40
C SER A 208 16.27 -3.31 4.45
N GLY A 209 16.92 -3.54 3.32
CA GLY A 209 18.27 -4.13 3.26
C GLY A 209 18.30 -5.63 3.56
N ASP A 210 17.36 -6.14 4.32
CA ASP A 210 17.35 -7.51 4.84
C ASP A 210 16.57 -8.48 3.94
N PHE A 211 15.81 -7.96 2.96
CA PHE A 211 14.93 -8.77 2.12
C PHE A 211 15.65 -9.94 1.45
N SER A 212 16.85 -9.72 0.91
CA SER A 212 17.62 -10.80 0.27
C SER A 212 17.98 -11.90 1.28
N GLN A 213 18.42 -11.52 2.49
CA GLN A 213 18.79 -12.46 3.54
C GLN A 213 17.58 -13.23 4.07
N LEU A 214 16.47 -12.56 4.33
CA LEU A 214 15.22 -13.19 4.74
C LEU A 214 14.74 -14.20 3.70
N ARG A 215 14.80 -13.82 2.41
CA ARG A 215 14.42 -14.68 1.31
C ARG A 215 15.31 -15.91 1.22
N ASP A 216 16.64 -15.74 1.29
CA ASP A 216 17.59 -16.85 1.23
C ASP A 216 17.34 -17.84 2.38
N ARG A 217 17.14 -17.34 3.61
CA ARG A 217 16.82 -18.17 4.78
C ARG A 217 15.49 -18.91 4.63
N VAL A 218 14.45 -18.27 4.10
CA VAL A 218 13.17 -18.96 3.83
C VAL A 218 13.35 -20.10 2.82
N PHE A 219 14.06 -19.86 1.72
CA PHE A 219 14.30 -20.88 0.70
C PHE A 219 15.14 -22.07 1.20
N GLU A 220 16.02 -21.83 2.18
CA GLU A 220 16.82 -22.85 2.82
C GLU A 220 16.04 -23.67 3.85
N MET A 221 15.26 -23.01 4.71
CA MET A 221 14.66 -23.63 5.90
C MET A 221 13.23 -24.14 5.68
N LEU A 222 12.45 -23.47 4.83
CA LEU A 222 11.03 -23.80 4.64
C LEU A 222 10.78 -25.22 4.11
N PRO A 223 11.55 -25.74 3.13
CA PRO A 223 11.36 -27.11 2.64
C PRO A 223 11.53 -28.16 3.75
N ASP A 224 12.57 -28.02 4.59
CA ASP A 224 12.85 -28.95 5.67
C ASP A 224 11.81 -28.86 6.80
N ALA A 225 11.35 -27.65 7.12
CA ALA A 225 10.30 -27.44 8.10
C ALA A 225 8.96 -28.04 7.64
N ALA A 226 8.63 -27.90 6.36
CA ALA A 226 7.43 -28.48 5.76
C ALA A 226 7.49 -30.02 5.66
N ALA A 227 8.68 -30.60 5.48
CA ALA A 227 8.88 -32.06 5.54
C ALA A 227 8.69 -32.65 6.96
N GLY A 228 8.49 -31.82 7.99
CA GLY A 228 8.01 -32.21 9.31
C GLY A 228 9.12 -32.65 10.30
N GLY A 229 10.39 -32.38 10.01
CA GLY A 229 11.48 -32.63 10.95
C GLY A 229 11.37 -31.75 12.20
N THR A 230 11.27 -32.34 13.40
CA THR A 230 11.09 -31.60 14.67
C THR A 230 12.14 -30.50 14.85
N LYS A 231 13.40 -30.79 14.54
CA LYS A 231 14.51 -29.84 14.63
C LYS A 231 14.31 -28.67 13.64
N ALA A 232 13.99 -28.98 12.38
CA ALA A 232 13.79 -28.00 11.33
C ALA A 232 12.60 -27.06 11.66
N ILE A 233 11.52 -27.59 12.22
CA ILE A 233 10.37 -26.81 12.69
C ILE A 233 10.78 -25.84 13.78
N LEU A 234 11.52 -26.29 14.79
CA LEU A 234 11.98 -25.44 15.90
C LEU A 234 12.92 -24.33 15.41
N GLU A 235 13.86 -24.66 14.51
CA GLU A 235 14.77 -23.68 13.91
C GLU A 235 14.00 -22.66 13.08
N PHE A 236 13.01 -23.08 12.29
CA PHE A 236 12.19 -22.17 11.49
C PHE A 236 11.28 -21.30 12.35
N THR A 237 10.70 -21.87 13.44
CA THR A 237 9.94 -21.09 14.44
C THR A 237 10.80 -19.98 15.05
N SER A 238 12.02 -20.34 15.51
CA SER A 238 12.95 -19.35 16.08
C SER A 238 13.30 -18.25 15.07
N PHE A 239 13.49 -18.61 13.80
CA PHE A 239 13.74 -17.64 12.74
C PHE A 239 12.56 -16.67 12.53
N LEU A 240 11.32 -17.20 12.53
CA LEU A 240 10.13 -16.36 12.41
C LEU A 240 9.97 -15.41 13.62
N ASP A 241 10.28 -15.89 14.83
CA ASP A 241 10.22 -15.10 16.07
C ASP A 241 11.28 -13.98 16.09
N GLU A 242 12.52 -14.27 15.70
CA GLU A 242 13.59 -13.28 15.54
C GLU A 242 13.26 -12.20 14.49
N SER A 243 12.51 -12.58 13.47
CA SER A 243 12.16 -11.70 12.34
C SER A 243 10.71 -11.21 12.40
N ARG A 244 10.12 -11.15 13.61
CA ARG A 244 8.70 -10.83 13.82
C ARG A 244 8.26 -9.51 13.18
N ASP A 245 9.08 -8.48 13.23
CA ASP A 245 8.79 -7.18 12.64
C ASP A 245 8.70 -7.24 11.10
N SER A 246 9.28 -8.27 10.50
CA SER A 246 9.28 -8.53 9.06
C SER A 246 8.29 -9.62 8.65
N ILE A 247 7.36 -10.04 9.53
CA ILE A 247 6.47 -11.18 9.29
C ILE A 247 5.65 -11.05 7.99
N ASP A 248 5.17 -9.87 7.67
CA ASP A 248 4.44 -9.64 6.41
C ASP A 248 5.31 -9.93 5.18
N ILE A 249 6.60 -9.56 5.22
CA ILE A 249 7.58 -9.84 4.16
C ILE A 249 7.85 -11.35 4.08
N LEU A 250 8.01 -12.02 5.22
CA LEU A 250 8.22 -13.47 5.26
C LEU A 250 7.03 -14.24 4.69
N LEU A 251 5.80 -13.85 5.03
CA LEU A 251 4.60 -14.43 4.46
C LEU A 251 4.50 -14.22 2.94
N ASP A 252 4.95 -13.05 2.43
CA ASP A 252 5.01 -12.82 0.98
C ASP A 252 6.06 -13.70 0.31
N ILE A 253 7.23 -13.87 0.92
CA ILE A 253 8.29 -14.75 0.41
C ILE A 253 7.78 -16.20 0.35
N MET A 254 7.15 -16.70 1.42
CA MET A 254 6.59 -18.06 1.48
C MET A 254 5.47 -18.26 0.44
N LEU A 255 4.58 -17.27 0.29
CA LEU A 255 3.50 -17.31 -0.69
C LEU A 255 4.05 -17.44 -2.11
N LEU A 256 5.06 -16.64 -2.46
CA LEU A 256 5.65 -16.66 -3.80
C LEU A 256 6.54 -17.89 -4.03
N TYR A 257 7.15 -18.45 -2.98
CA TYR A 257 7.80 -19.75 -3.05
C TYR A 257 6.81 -20.85 -3.44
N TYR A 258 5.68 -20.98 -2.73
CA TYR A 258 4.65 -21.98 -3.06
C TYR A 258 3.97 -21.71 -4.40
N ARG A 259 3.75 -20.46 -4.77
CA ARG A 259 3.26 -20.08 -6.10
C ARG A 259 4.20 -20.58 -7.20
N ASP A 260 5.50 -20.38 -7.05
CA ASP A 260 6.49 -20.82 -8.03
C ASP A 260 6.59 -22.36 -8.10
N LEU A 261 6.44 -23.07 -6.97
CA LEU A 261 6.29 -24.53 -6.95
C LEU A 261 5.08 -24.99 -7.77
N LEU A 262 3.93 -24.33 -7.58
CA LEU A 262 2.69 -24.65 -8.30
C LEU A 262 2.85 -24.39 -9.80
N VAL A 263 3.37 -23.22 -10.18
CA VAL A 263 3.63 -22.86 -11.58
C VAL A 263 4.54 -23.87 -12.24
N MET A 264 5.63 -24.28 -11.57
CA MET A 264 6.56 -25.23 -12.11
C MET A 264 5.94 -26.61 -12.27
N LYS A 265 5.16 -27.05 -11.28
CA LYS A 265 4.48 -28.35 -11.29
C LYS A 265 3.42 -28.47 -12.39
N GLU A 266 2.59 -27.41 -12.57
CA GLU A 266 1.48 -27.43 -13.51
C GLU A 266 1.88 -27.08 -14.94
N THR A 267 2.90 -26.23 -15.13
CA THR A 267 3.25 -25.72 -16.47
C THR A 267 4.59 -26.18 -16.99
N GLY A 268 5.52 -26.55 -16.10
CA GLY A 268 6.91 -26.82 -16.47
C GLY A 268 7.68 -25.63 -17.03
N ASN A 269 7.10 -24.40 -16.97
CA ASN A 269 7.64 -23.23 -17.64
C ASN A 269 8.47 -22.36 -16.68
N GLU A 270 9.78 -22.51 -16.72
CA GLU A 270 10.74 -21.76 -15.90
C GLU A 270 10.64 -20.23 -16.09
N LYS A 271 10.20 -19.76 -17.28
CA LYS A 271 10.07 -18.32 -17.56
C LYS A 271 8.97 -17.62 -16.77
N MET A 272 8.05 -18.40 -16.19
CA MET A 272 6.96 -17.89 -15.37
C MET A 272 7.34 -17.79 -13.87
N LEU A 273 8.53 -18.24 -13.49
CA LEU A 273 9.02 -18.16 -12.13
C LEU A 273 9.38 -16.71 -11.77
N ILE A 274 8.91 -16.27 -10.61
CA ILE A 274 9.31 -15.00 -9.99
C ILE A 274 10.73 -15.14 -9.42
N ASN A 275 10.98 -16.25 -8.73
CA ASN A 275 12.28 -16.56 -8.14
C ASN A 275 13.16 -17.35 -9.11
N SER A 276 13.38 -16.84 -10.33
CA SER A 276 14.11 -17.53 -11.39
C SER A 276 15.59 -17.81 -11.04
N ASP A 277 16.18 -17.02 -10.14
CA ASP A 277 17.52 -17.22 -9.59
C ASP A 277 17.61 -18.40 -8.60
N LYS A 278 16.48 -18.88 -8.09
CA LYS A 278 16.35 -20.03 -7.19
C LYS A 278 15.69 -21.25 -7.88
N LYS A 279 15.71 -21.26 -9.22
CA LYS A 279 14.98 -22.26 -10.02
C LYS A 279 15.31 -23.71 -9.64
N ASP A 280 16.58 -24.01 -9.34
CA ASP A 280 17.00 -25.37 -9.04
C ASP A 280 16.32 -25.89 -7.76
N ILE A 281 16.24 -25.06 -6.72
CA ILE A 281 15.53 -25.37 -5.46
C ILE A 281 14.04 -25.58 -5.73
N ILE A 282 13.43 -24.70 -6.57
CA ILE A 282 12.02 -24.81 -6.93
C ILE A 282 11.74 -26.09 -7.71
N LEU A 283 12.60 -26.46 -8.68
CA LEU A 283 12.46 -27.67 -9.49
C LEU A 283 12.50 -28.92 -8.61
N ASP A 284 13.47 -29.02 -7.72
CA ASP A 284 13.65 -30.19 -6.85
C ASP A 284 12.48 -30.35 -5.89
N ASN A 285 12.04 -29.23 -5.27
CA ASN A 285 10.91 -29.27 -4.34
C ASN A 285 9.57 -29.50 -5.05
N ALA A 286 9.34 -28.92 -6.25
CA ALA A 286 8.11 -29.14 -7.00
C ALA A 286 7.82 -30.60 -7.33
N ARG A 287 8.85 -31.45 -7.44
CA ARG A 287 8.69 -32.89 -7.67
C ARG A 287 8.08 -33.59 -6.45
N ASN A 288 8.44 -33.16 -5.26
CA ASN A 288 8.08 -33.78 -3.99
C ASN A 288 6.68 -33.41 -3.51
N TYR A 289 6.18 -32.21 -3.86
CA TYR A 289 4.85 -31.75 -3.42
C TYR A 289 3.73 -32.17 -4.37
N ARG A 290 2.55 -32.47 -3.82
CA ARG A 290 1.29 -32.57 -4.59
C ARG A 290 0.69 -31.18 -4.79
N SER A 291 0.04 -30.93 -5.94
CA SER A 291 -0.59 -29.63 -6.25
C SER A 291 -1.61 -29.22 -5.18
N SER A 292 -2.43 -30.18 -4.68
CA SER A 292 -3.38 -29.93 -3.60
C SER A 292 -2.71 -29.42 -2.32
N ARG A 293 -1.51 -29.94 -2.02
CA ARG A 293 -0.75 -29.54 -0.83
C ARG A 293 -0.19 -28.12 -0.99
N ILE A 294 0.35 -27.81 -2.16
CA ILE A 294 0.83 -26.44 -2.48
C ILE A 294 -0.30 -25.43 -2.31
N ILE A 295 -1.50 -25.75 -2.82
CA ILE A 295 -2.68 -24.89 -2.67
C ILE A 295 -3.06 -24.72 -1.20
N ALA A 296 -3.12 -25.80 -0.43
CA ALA A 296 -3.40 -25.74 1.00
C ALA A 296 -2.39 -24.88 1.77
N SER A 297 -1.10 -24.94 1.40
CA SER A 297 -0.05 -24.10 1.99
C SER A 297 -0.26 -22.60 1.66
N ILE A 298 -0.67 -22.28 0.42
CA ILE A 298 -1.00 -20.93 0.01
C ILE A 298 -2.19 -20.38 0.82
N ASP A 299 -3.24 -21.20 0.99
CA ASP A 299 -4.42 -20.83 1.76
C ASP A 299 -4.08 -20.60 3.23
N ALA A 300 -3.28 -21.50 3.84
CA ALA A 300 -2.82 -21.37 5.22
C ALA A 300 -2.04 -20.07 5.47
N ILE A 301 -1.14 -19.70 4.55
CA ILE A 301 -0.41 -18.41 4.62
C ILE A 301 -1.39 -17.23 4.56
N GLY A 302 -2.40 -17.30 3.70
CA GLY A 302 -3.46 -16.30 3.59
C GLY A 302 -4.28 -16.14 4.87
N GLU A 303 -4.66 -17.25 5.50
CA GLU A 303 -5.41 -17.27 6.77
C GLU A 303 -4.61 -16.65 7.91
N VAL A 304 -3.33 -17.01 8.05
CA VAL A 304 -2.44 -16.44 9.06
C VAL A 304 -2.28 -14.94 8.89
N ARG A 305 -2.09 -14.47 7.64
CA ARG A 305 -2.03 -13.04 7.35
C ARG A 305 -3.30 -12.31 7.78
N MET A 306 -4.47 -12.87 7.50
CA MET A 306 -5.75 -12.29 7.94
C MET A 306 -5.89 -12.31 9.45
N ALA A 307 -5.46 -13.36 10.13
CA ALA A 307 -5.51 -13.48 11.59
C ALA A 307 -4.64 -12.40 12.26
N LEU A 308 -3.39 -12.22 11.79
CA LEU A 308 -2.48 -11.18 12.30
C LEU A 308 -3.02 -9.77 12.07
N ARG A 309 -3.63 -9.49 10.92
CA ARG A 309 -4.30 -8.19 10.64
C ARG A 309 -5.51 -7.93 11.54
N ARG A 310 -6.11 -8.98 12.12
CA ARG A 310 -7.20 -8.90 13.10
C ARG A 310 -6.70 -8.92 14.55
N ASN A 311 -5.39 -8.69 14.77
CA ASN A 311 -4.74 -8.72 16.06
C ASN A 311 -4.82 -10.07 16.80
N ALA A 312 -4.84 -11.20 16.08
CA ALA A 312 -4.66 -12.51 16.70
C ALA A 312 -3.27 -12.62 17.35
N GLY A 313 -3.16 -13.48 18.36
CA GLY A 313 -1.87 -13.76 19.01
C GLY A 313 -0.85 -14.29 18.02
N TYR A 314 0.31 -13.63 17.94
CA TYR A 314 1.37 -13.96 16.97
C TYR A 314 1.80 -15.42 17.04
N GLN A 315 2.13 -15.91 18.26
CA GLN A 315 2.58 -17.29 18.46
C GLN A 315 1.58 -18.32 17.96
N LEU A 316 0.29 -18.12 18.31
CA LEU A 316 -0.78 -19.02 17.87
C LEU A 316 -0.93 -19.03 16.34
N ALA A 317 -0.78 -17.85 15.70
CA ALA A 317 -0.85 -17.75 14.26
C ALA A 317 0.32 -18.45 13.57
N VAL A 318 1.55 -18.32 14.09
CA VAL A 318 2.74 -18.99 13.57
C VAL A 318 2.66 -20.51 13.79
N ASP A 319 2.25 -20.96 14.98
CA ASP A 319 2.08 -22.38 15.28
C ASP A 319 1.05 -23.04 14.33
N ASN A 320 -0.08 -22.36 14.11
CA ASN A 320 -1.10 -22.81 13.17
C ASN A 320 -0.56 -22.89 11.73
N LEU A 321 0.25 -21.89 11.32
CA LEU A 321 0.91 -21.91 10.02
C LEU A 321 1.77 -23.17 9.86
N LEU A 322 2.65 -23.43 10.83
CA LEU A 322 3.60 -24.53 10.76
C LEU A 322 2.90 -25.89 10.77
N ILE A 323 1.82 -26.04 11.54
CA ILE A 323 0.99 -27.25 11.54
C ILE A 323 0.40 -27.48 10.14
N ASN A 324 -0.14 -26.43 9.52
CA ASN A 324 -0.75 -26.50 8.20
C ASN A 324 0.26 -26.61 7.05
N LEU A 325 1.53 -26.28 7.25
CA LEU A 325 2.59 -26.45 6.25
C LEU A 325 3.23 -27.85 6.28
N ARG A 326 3.00 -28.65 7.32
CA ARG A 326 3.54 -30.01 7.41
C ARG A 326 2.88 -30.93 6.39
N GLU A 327 3.67 -31.77 5.74
CA GLU A 327 3.14 -32.91 4.97
C GLU A 327 2.46 -33.89 5.92
N ASP A 328 1.20 -34.21 5.65
CA ASP A 328 0.59 -35.39 6.25
C ASP A 328 1.32 -36.61 5.68
N GLN A 329 1.93 -37.41 6.59
CA GLN A 329 2.58 -38.67 6.27
C GLN A 329 1.58 -39.67 5.70
#